data_92bc375d158bcd7b8aeedccf4d61b5e0
#
_entry.id   92bc375d158bcd7b8aeedccf4d61b5e0
#
_cell.length_a   1.000
_cell.length_b   1.000
_cell.length_c   1.000
_cell.angle_alpha   90.00
_cell.angle_beta   90.00
_cell.angle_gamma   90.00
#
_symmetry.space_group_name_H-M   'P 1'
#
loop_
_entity.id
_entity.type
_entity.pdbx_description
1 polymer ?
#
loop_
_entity_poly.entity_id
_entity_poly.type
_entity_poly.pdbx_seq_one_letter_code
_entity_poly.pdbx_strand_id
1 'polypeptide(L)'
;MLPVETLTFTKEQRTLPCKIVRMQQDDLDIILNYQQKLCDALQDADIFVPLSRQEWQYLLDHGFALAVLPENPPAHTDSIAYLIGCLYPADTENLGPDAGLSGEQLLHTANLEIAMASPDWRGWHMHSRMCQRCVQLLSQDGRTRYVLATASPRNLPSVRALESAGLQTVVIKEKYGGKLRCIMLKSLSSC
;
A
#
# COMPACT_ATOMS: atom_id res chain seq x y z
N MET A 1 10.37 -7.96 -12.15
CA MET A 1 10.74 -7.34 -10.83
C MET A 1 12.11 -6.69 -10.93
N LEU A 2 12.24 -5.43 -10.52
CA LEU A 2 13.51 -4.69 -10.49
C LEU A 2 13.95 -4.49 -9.03
N PRO A 3 15.20 -4.82 -8.65
CA PRO A 3 15.68 -4.63 -7.29
C PRO A 3 15.75 -3.14 -6.93
N VAL A 4 15.34 -2.79 -5.74
CA VAL A 4 15.37 -1.42 -5.20
C VAL A 4 16.41 -1.30 -4.09
N GLU A 5 16.26 -2.13 -3.06
CA GLU A 5 17.13 -2.11 -1.87
C GLU A 5 17.00 -3.43 -1.09
N THR A 6 17.86 -3.60 -0.10
CA THR A 6 17.75 -4.67 0.90
C THR A 6 17.37 -4.06 2.24
N LEU A 7 16.38 -4.61 2.92
CA LEU A 7 15.98 -4.23 4.27
C LEU A 7 15.96 -5.43 5.19
N THR A 8 16.30 -5.21 6.45
CA THR A 8 16.15 -6.23 7.50
C THR A 8 14.96 -5.87 8.38
N PHE A 9 13.99 -6.78 8.46
CA PHE A 9 12.88 -6.69 9.40
C PHE A 9 13.22 -7.41 10.69
N THR A 10 12.61 -6.98 11.79
CA THR A 10 12.85 -7.58 13.10
C THR A 10 11.54 -7.96 13.76
N LYS A 11 11.53 -9.12 14.41
CA LYS A 11 10.43 -9.60 15.24
C LYS A 11 11.03 -10.21 16.49
N GLU A 12 10.80 -9.60 17.66
CA GLU A 12 11.45 -9.98 18.91
C GLU A 12 12.99 -9.96 18.75
N GLN A 13 13.66 -11.09 18.93
CA GLN A 13 15.13 -11.23 18.78
C GLN A 13 15.52 -11.82 17.40
N ARG A 14 14.57 -12.02 16.50
CA ARG A 14 14.82 -12.58 15.16
C ARG A 14 14.93 -11.49 14.12
N THR A 15 15.79 -11.70 13.14
CA THR A 15 15.97 -10.83 11.98
C THR A 15 15.58 -11.56 10.70
N LEU A 16 15.04 -10.82 9.75
CA LEU A 16 14.63 -11.33 8.45
C LEU A 16 15.17 -10.40 7.36
N PRO A 17 16.28 -10.77 6.71
CA PRO A 17 16.75 -10.05 5.54
C PRO A 17 15.74 -10.21 4.39
N CYS A 18 15.42 -9.10 3.75
CA CYS A 18 14.48 -9.07 2.63
C CYS A 18 15.01 -8.21 1.50
N LYS A 19 14.72 -8.60 0.27
CA LYS A 19 14.86 -7.75 -0.92
C LYS A 19 13.58 -6.98 -1.14
N ILE A 20 13.70 -5.67 -1.37
CA ILE A 20 12.60 -4.86 -1.85
C ILE A 20 12.75 -4.74 -3.36
N VAL A 21 11.71 -5.11 -4.07
CA VAL A 21 11.68 -5.07 -5.54
C VAL A 21 10.52 -4.21 -6.01
N ARG A 22 10.72 -3.52 -7.13
CA ARG A 22 9.66 -2.84 -7.86
C ARG A 22 9.03 -3.81 -8.84
N MET A 23 7.73 -4.00 -8.72
CA MET A 23 6.94 -4.83 -9.63
C MET A 23 6.78 -4.12 -10.98
N GLN A 24 6.73 -4.91 -12.06
CA GLN A 24 6.61 -4.45 -13.43
C GLN A 24 5.36 -5.05 -14.09
N GLN A 25 5.01 -4.61 -15.28
CA GLN A 25 3.87 -5.16 -16.03
C GLN A 25 3.99 -6.68 -16.26
N ASP A 26 5.20 -7.18 -16.50
CA ASP A 26 5.47 -8.62 -16.66
C ASP A 26 5.23 -9.44 -15.39
N ASP A 27 5.12 -8.78 -14.23
CA ASP A 27 4.85 -9.43 -12.93
C ASP A 27 3.36 -9.48 -12.60
N LEU A 28 2.48 -9.00 -13.48
CA LEU A 28 1.05 -8.83 -13.22
C LEU A 28 0.37 -10.13 -12.78
N ASP A 29 0.68 -11.26 -13.42
CA ASP A 29 0.09 -12.54 -13.05
C ASP A 29 0.54 -13.00 -11.65
N ILE A 30 1.77 -12.69 -11.27
CA ILE A 30 2.30 -12.96 -9.92
C ILE A 30 1.52 -12.13 -8.88
N ILE A 31 1.29 -10.85 -9.17
CA ILE A 31 0.52 -9.94 -8.31
C ILE A 31 -0.91 -10.46 -8.12
N LEU A 32 -1.59 -10.79 -9.22
CA LEU A 32 -2.97 -11.27 -9.19
C LEU A 32 -3.11 -12.60 -8.44
N ASN A 33 -2.18 -13.53 -8.66
CA ASN A 33 -2.17 -14.80 -7.93
C ASN A 33 -1.93 -14.57 -6.43
N TYR A 34 -1.04 -13.65 -6.06
CA TYR A 34 -0.81 -13.29 -4.67
C TYR A 34 -2.06 -12.65 -4.04
N GLN A 35 -2.70 -11.71 -4.75
CA GLN A 35 -3.95 -11.07 -4.31
C GLN A 35 -5.06 -12.11 -4.09
N GLN A 36 -5.24 -13.06 -5.03
CA GLN A 36 -6.26 -14.09 -4.93
C GLN A 36 -6.07 -14.95 -3.68
N LYS A 37 -4.86 -15.43 -3.42
CA LYS A 37 -4.55 -16.19 -2.20
C LYS A 37 -4.92 -15.44 -0.93
N LEU A 38 -4.65 -14.13 -0.90
CA LEU A 38 -5.02 -13.30 0.26
C LEU A 38 -6.53 -13.14 0.39
N CYS A 39 -7.25 -12.93 -0.71
CA CYS A 39 -8.71 -12.86 -0.71
C CYS A 39 -9.32 -14.16 -0.18
N ASP A 40 -8.81 -15.32 -0.61
CA ASP A 40 -9.28 -16.64 -0.16
C ASP A 40 -9.03 -16.89 1.33
N ALA A 41 -7.99 -16.27 1.89
CA ALA A 41 -7.63 -16.39 3.31
C ALA A 41 -8.32 -15.36 4.22
N LEU A 42 -9.06 -14.38 3.66
CA LEU A 42 -9.75 -13.36 4.44
C LEU A 42 -11.03 -13.91 5.07
N GLN A 43 -11.17 -13.68 6.39
CA GLN A 43 -12.43 -13.97 7.13
C GLN A 43 -13.48 -12.88 6.95
N ASP A 44 -13.08 -11.66 6.70
CA ASP A 44 -13.93 -10.47 6.52
C ASP A 44 -13.56 -9.78 5.20
N ALA A 45 -14.35 -10.01 4.17
CA ALA A 45 -14.14 -9.42 2.85
C ALA A 45 -14.32 -7.88 2.82
N ASP A 46 -14.96 -7.30 3.85
CA ASP A 46 -15.16 -5.85 3.90
C ASP A 46 -13.91 -5.05 4.26
N ILE A 47 -12.92 -5.69 4.87
CA ILE A 47 -11.68 -5.00 5.25
C ILE A 47 -10.73 -4.77 4.07
N PHE A 48 -10.95 -5.43 2.94
CA PHE A 48 -10.09 -5.36 1.76
C PHE A 48 -10.90 -5.13 0.49
N VAL A 49 -10.36 -4.39 -0.45
CA VAL A 49 -10.91 -4.17 -1.79
C VAL A 49 -9.82 -4.61 -2.78
N PRO A 50 -10.00 -5.74 -3.45
CA PRO A 50 -9.05 -6.19 -4.47
C PRO A 50 -9.13 -5.30 -5.70
N LEU A 51 -8.01 -5.12 -6.39
CA LEU A 51 -7.96 -4.47 -7.70
C LEU A 51 -8.15 -5.51 -8.80
N SER A 52 -8.88 -5.12 -9.84
CA SER A 52 -8.99 -5.88 -11.08
C SER A 52 -7.64 -5.89 -11.84
N ARG A 53 -7.52 -6.75 -12.86
CA ARG A 53 -6.36 -6.77 -13.74
C ARG A 53 -6.11 -5.40 -14.39
N GLN A 54 -7.17 -4.72 -14.83
CA GLN A 54 -7.06 -3.41 -15.48
C GLN A 54 -6.59 -2.33 -14.51
N GLU A 55 -7.11 -2.32 -13.28
CA GLU A 55 -6.68 -1.38 -12.23
C GLU A 55 -5.22 -1.62 -11.83
N TRP A 56 -4.76 -2.89 -11.75
CA TRP A 56 -3.35 -3.19 -11.53
C TRP A 56 -2.45 -2.71 -12.69
N GLN A 57 -2.87 -2.94 -13.94
CA GLN A 57 -2.15 -2.42 -15.11
C GLN A 57 -2.02 -0.90 -15.03
N TYR A 58 -3.14 -0.22 -14.76
CA TYR A 58 -3.18 1.24 -14.60
C TYR A 58 -2.26 1.72 -13.48
N LEU A 59 -2.29 1.05 -12.31
CA LEU A 59 -1.41 1.38 -11.18
C LEU A 59 0.07 1.23 -11.55
N LEU A 60 0.44 0.18 -12.26
CA LEU A 60 1.83 -0.05 -12.67
C LEU A 60 2.31 0.96 -13.72
N ASP A 61 1.42 1.48 -14.58
CA ASP A 61 1.72 2.50 -15.59
C ASP A 61 1.78 3.91 -14.98
N HIS A 62 0.92 4.22 -14.02
CA HIS A 62 0.75 5.57 -13.46
C HIS A 62 1.23 5.70 -12.02
N GLY A 63 1.98 4.72 -11.52
CA GLY A 63 2.46 4.69 -10.17
C GLY A 63 3.63 3.73 -9.98
N PHE A 64 3.62 3.02 -8.88
CA PHE A 64 4.58 1.94 -8.63
C PHE A 64 4.04 0.96 -7.59
N ALA A 65 4.52 -0.28 -7.65
CA ALA A 65 4.28 -1.27 -6.61
C ALA A 65 5.61 -1.84 -6.10
N LEU A 66 5.72 -1.99 -4.78
CA LEU A 66 6.88 -2.56 -4.11
C LEU A 66 6.49 -3.88 -3.43
N ALA A 67 7.28 -4.92 -3.66
CA ALA A 67 7.15 -6.18 -2.96
C ALA A 67 8.35 -6.43 -2.03
N VAL A 68 8.06 -7.05 -0.89
CA VAL A 68 9.05 -7.52 0.09
C VAL A 68 9.24 -9.00 -0.12
N LEU A 69 10.43 -9.40 -0.51
CA LEU A 69 10.82 -10.79 -0.75
C LEU A 69 11.81 -11.22 0.33
N PRO A 70 11.43 -12.11 1.28
CA PRO A 70 12.35 -12.66 2.26
C PRO A 70 13.50 -13.41 1.57
N GLU A 71 14.72 -13.22 2.07
CA GLU A 71 15.84 -14.07 1.69
C GLU A 71 15.71 -15.41 2.40
N ASN A 72 15.86 -16.51 1.67
CA ASN A 72 15.75 -17.87 2.22
C ASN A 72 14.43 -18.13 2.98
N PRO A 73 13.26 -17.93 2.35
CA PRO A 73 11.99 -18.21 3.01
C PRO A 73 11.89 -19.70 3.38
N PRO A 74 11.28 -20.04 4.53
CA PRO A 74 10.99 -21.42 4.85
C PRO A 74 10.17 -22.10 3.74
N ALA A 75 10.37 -23.40 3.55
CA ALA A 75 9.52 -24.18 2.64
C ALA A 75 8.03 -23.99 3.01
N HIS A 76 7.17 -23.91 1.99
CA HIS A 76 5.72 -23.72 2.13
C HIS A 76 5.24 -22.34 2.60
N THR A 77 6.13 -21.36 2.74
CA THR A 77 5.73 -19.96 2.97
C THR A 77 5.65 -19.19 1.64
N ASP A 78 4.85 -18.11 1.62
CA ASP A 78 4.79 -17.24 0.45
C ASP A 78 6.13 -16.56 0.17
N SER A 79 6.55 -16.56 -1.09
CA SER A 79 7.76 -15.86 -1.56
C SER A 79 7.63 -14.33 -1.49
N ILE A 80 6.40 -13.81 -1.57
CA ILE A 80 6.08 -12.41 -1.33
C ILE A 80 5.53 -12.31 0.08
N ALA A 81 6.25 -11.62 0.96
CA ALA A 81 5.80 -11.40 2.33
C ALA A 81 4.83 -10.22 2.43
N TYR A 82 5.03 -9.21 1.59
CA TYR A 82 4.22 -8.00 1.58
C TYR A 82 4.30 -7.32 0.21
N LEU A 83 3.20 -6.67 -0.20
CA LEU A 83 3.14 -5.86 -1.40
C LEU A 83 2.33 -4.59 -1.13
N ILE A 84 2.80 -3.45 -1.63
CA ILE A 84 2.12 -2.17 -1.56
C ILE A 84 2.16 -1.48 -2.92
N GLY A 85 1.01 -0.98 -3.36
CA GLY A 85 0.86 -0.19 -4.57
C GLY A 85 0.61 1.28 -4.25
N CYS A 86 1.33 2.16 -4.94
CA CYS A 86 1.16 3.60 -4.89
C CYS A 86 0.72 4.08 -6.27
N LEU A 87 -0.34 4.90 -6.31
CA LEU A 87 -0.92 5.44 -7.54
C LEU A 87 -0.85 6.96 -7.52
N TYR A 88 -0.49 7.55 -8.65
CA TYR A 88 -0.74 8.96 -8.93
C TYR A 88 -2.07 9.05 -9.67
N PRO A 89 -3.16 9.35 -8.95
CA PRO A 89 -4.49 9.11 -9.48
C PRO A 89 -4.88 10.12 -10.55
N ALA A 90 -5.64 9.66 -11.53
CA ALA A 90 -6.48 10.52 -12.36
C ALA A 90 -7.72 10.99 -11.56
N ASP A 91 -8.56 11.82 -12.18
CA ASP A 91 -9.66 12.49 -11.48
C ASP A 91 -10.62 11.54 -10.76
N THR A 92 -10.93 10.38 -11.35
CA THR A 92 -11.92 9.45 -10.82
C THR A 92 -11.43 8.61 -9.63
N GLU A 93 -10.13 8.31 -9.57
CA GLU A 93 -9.51 7.53 -8.49
C GLU A 93 -8.90 8.43 -7.39
N ASN A 94 -8.95 9.74 -7.58
CA ASN A 94 -8.33 10.69 -6.66
C ASN A 94 -9.12 10.76 -5.34
N LEU A 95 -8.45 10.42 -4.23
CA LEU A 95 -9.03 10.53 -2.89
C LEU A 95 -9.01 11.97 -2.35
N GLY A 96 -8.37 12.90 -3.05
CA GLY A 96 -8.25 14.31 -2.63
C GLY A 96 -9.59 14.97 -2.34
N PRO A 97 -10.61 14.87 -3.23
CA PRO A 97 -11.93 15.46 -2.97
C PRO A 97 -12.57 14.93 -1.68
N ASP A 98 -12.41 13.64 -1.37
CA ASP A 98 -12.90 13.05 -0.13
C ASP A 98 -12.19 13.61 1.11
N ALA A 99 -10.94 14.04 0.96
CA ALA A 99 -10.13 14.64 2.01
C ALA A 99 -10.26 16.18 2.07
N GLY A 100 -11.14 16.79 1.25
CA GLY A 100 -11.35 18.23 1.21
C GLY A 100 -10.34 19.01 0.34
N LEU A 101 -9.53 18.30 -0.47
CA LEU A 101 -8.63 18.94 -1.44
C LEU A 101 -9.39 19.30 -2.72
N SER A 102 -8.97 20.34 -3.40
CA SER A 102 -9.61 20.82 -4.63
C SER A 102 -8.63 21.53 -5.57
N GLY A 103 -9.05 21.74 -6.81
CA GLY A 103 -8.30 22.49 -7.81
C GLY A 103 -6.88 21.94 -8.01
N GLU A 104 -5.88 22.83 -8.00
CA GLU A 104 -4.48 22.48 -8.23
C GLU A 104 -3.92 21.47 -7.21
N GLN A 105 -4.47 21.43 -6.00
CA GLN A 105 -4.03 20.46 -4.97
C GLN A 105 -4.15 19.02 -5.46
N LEU A 106 -5.17 18.70 -6.28
CA LEU A 106 -5.41 17.36 -6.79
C LEU A 106 -4.31 16.88 -7.74
N LEU A 107 -3.60 17.78 -8.40
CA LEU A 107 -2.47 17.46 -9.28
C LEU A 107 -1.22 16.98 -8.50
N HIS A 108 -1.20 17.21 -7.19
CA HIS A 108 -0.09 16.91 -6.31
C HIS A 108 -0.41 15.80 -5.30
N THR A 109 -1.39 14.95 -5.62
CA THR A 109 -1.78 13.83 -4.77
C THR A 109 -1.10 12.53 -5.19
N ALA A 110 -0.89 11.65 -4.23
CA ALA A 110 -0.58 10.24 -4.45
C ALA A 110 -1.37 9.38 -3.46
N ASN A 111 -1.94 8.28 -3.93
CA ASN A 111 -2.63 7.30 -3.08
C ASN A 111 -1.68 6.15 -2.69
N LEU A 112 -1.65 5.76 -1.42
CA LEU A 112 -1.26 4.41 -1.04
C LEU A 112 -2.49 3.52 -1.34
N GLU A 113 -2.55 3.01 -2.56
CA GLU A 113 -3.78 2.48 -3.16
C GLU A 113 -4.16 1.11 -2.60
N ILE A 114 -3.19 0.23 -2.47
CA ILE A 114 -3.42 -1.14 -2.00
C ILE A 114 -2.24 -1.63 -1.18
N ALA A 115 -2.52 -2.39 -0.12
CA ALA A 115 -1.52 -3.04 0.73
C ALA A 115 -1.94 -4.47 1.03
N MET A 116 -1.06 -5.42 0.78
CA MET A 116 -1.28 -6.84 0.93
C MET A 116 -0.16 -7.46 1.78
N ALA A 117 -0.55 -8.17 2.85
CA ALA A 117 0.38 -8.83 3.77
C ALA A 117 0.07 -10.32 3.87
N SER A 118 1.01 -11.17 3.53
CA SER A 118 0.83 -12.61 3.67
C SER A 118 0.65 -13.00 5.14
N PRO A 119 -0.32 -13.88 5.44
CA PRO A 119 -0.51 -14.42 6.79
C PRO A 119 0.74 -15.09 7.38
N ASP A 120 1.58 -15.72 6.55
CA ASP A 120 2.82 -16.40 6.96
C ASP A 120 3.84 -15.44 7.61
N TRP A 121 3.78 -14.16 7.23
CA TRP A 121 4.75 -13.14 7.63
C TRP A 121 4.17 -12.11 8.62
N ARG A 122 3.12 -12.47 9.36
CA ARG A 122 2.54 -11.59 10.39
C ARG A 122 3.51 -11.31 11.54
N GLY A 123 3.43 -10.10 12.07
CA GLY A 123 4.21 -9.67 13.24
C GLY A 123 5.62 -9.15 12.91
N TRP A 124 6.01 -9.07 11.62
CA TRP A 124 7.28 -8.48 11.20
C TRP A 124 7.21 -6.96 10.95
N HIS A 125 6.06 -6.33 11.23
CA HIS A 125 5.83 -4.89 11.07
C HIS A 125 6.09 -4.35 9.64
N MET A 126 5.99 -5.23 8.63
CA MET A 126 6.25 -4.88 7.23
C MET A 126 5.31 -3.77 6.74
N HIS A 127 4.03 -3.84 7.12
CA HIS A 127 3.04 -2.84 6.70
C HIS A 127 3.46 -1.42 7.12
N SER A 128 3.74 -1.19 8.39
CA SER A 128 4.17 0.12 8.90
C SER A 128 5.45 0.61 8.22
N ARG A 129 6.46 -0.24 8.11
CA ARG A 129 7.73 0.14 7.47
C ARG A 129 7.59 0.43 5.99
N MET A 130 6.78 -0.33 5.27
CA MET A 130 6.57 -0.12 3.84
C MET A 130 5.69 1.11 3.56
N CYS A 131 4.69 1.40 4.39
CA CYS A 131 3.95 2.67 4.31
C CYS A 131 4.90 3.87 4.52
N GLN A 132 5.75 3.83 5.55
CA GLN A 132 6.76 4.87 5.80
C GLN A 132 7.71 5.02 4.60
N ARG A 133 8.17 3.90 4.02
CA ARG A 133 9.06 3.91 2.85
C ARG A 133 8.41 4.51 1.62
N CYS A 134 7.15 4.16 1.35
CA CYS A 134 6.41 4.76 0.23
C CYS A 134 6.22 6.28 0.43
N VAL A 135 5.85 6.72 1.64
CA VAL A 135 5.74 8.15 1.95
C VAL A 135 7.07 8.87 1.75
N GLN A 136 8.19 8.26 2.15
CA GLN A 136 9.53 8.81 1.91
C GLN A 136 9.84 8.94 0.41
N LEU A 137 9.56 7.91 -0.38
CA LEU A 137 9.78 7.97 -1.83
C LEU A 137 8.91 9.05 -2.48
N LEU A 138 7.64 9.15 -2.09
CA LEU A 138 6.72 10.17 -2.57
C LEU A 138 7.14 11.59 -2.15
N SER A 139 7.78 11.75 -0.97
CA SER A 139 8.31 13.08 -0.56
C SER A 139 9.53 13.52 -1.37
N GLN A 140 10.20 12.58 -2.05
CA GLN A 140 11.40 12.82 -2.84
C GLN A 140 11.14 12.93 -4.35
N ASP A 141 9.92 12.69 -4.80
CA ASP A 141 9.57 12.67 -6.23
C ASP A 141 9.41 14.09 -6.86
N GLY A 142 9.46 15.12 -6.04
CA GLY A 142 9.37 16.53 -6.45
C GLY A 142 7.98 17.00 -6.88
N ARG A 143 6.97 16.10 -6.92
CA ARG A 143 5.61 16.43 -7.37
C ARG A 143 4.54 16.21 -6.31
N THR A 144 4.72 15.25 -5.42
CA THR A 144 3.73 14.89 -4.41
C THR A 144 3.75 15.85 -3.23
N ARG A 145 2.61 16.41 -2.90
CA ARG A 145 2.39 17.27 -1.72
C ARG A 145 1.40 16.65 -0.73
N TYR A 146 0.57 15.74 -1.19
CA TYR A 146 -0.47 15.11 -0.41
C TYR A 146 -0.45 13.60 -0.64
N VAL A 147 -0.28 12.84 0.44
CA VAL A 147 -0.37 11.38 0.40
C VAL A 147 -1.69 10.98 1.05
N LEU A 148 -2.46 10.17 0.33
CA LEU A 148 -3.77 9.72 0.76
C LEU A 148 -3.83 8.19 0.84
N ALA A 149 -4.72 7.70 1.66
CA ALA A 149 -5.03 6.27 1.76
C ALA A 149 -6.44 6.06 2.28
N THR A 150 -6.97 4.85 2.07
CA THR A 150 -8.19 4.40 2.75
C THR A 150 -7.93 3.13 3.55
N ALA A 151 -8.60 3.00 4.68
CA ALA A 151 -8.63 1.76 5.46
C ALA A 151 -10.02 1.53 6.05
N SER A 152 -10.44 0.28 6.19
CA SER A 152 -11.62 -0.03 6.99
C SER A 152 -11.35 0.38 8.45
N PRO A 153 -12.26 1.11 9.13
CA PRO A 153 -12.09 1.43 10.54
C PRO A 153 -12.03 0.18 11.44
N ARG A 154 -12.49 -0.97 10.95
CA ARG A 154 -12.36 -2.27 11.63
C ARG A 154 -10.98 -2.90 11.44
N ASN A 155 -10.21 -2.49 10.41
CA ASN A 155 -8.85 -2.97 10.16
C ASN A 155 -7.83 -2.12 10.93
N LEU A 156 -7.84 -2.24 12.26
CA LEU A 156 -6.95 -1.48 13.13
C LEU A 156 -5.45 -1.64 12.77
N PRO A 157 -4.95 -2.83 12.38
CA PRO A 157 -3.57 -2.95 11.93
C PRO A 157 -3.24 -2.05 10.74
N SER A 158 -4.16 -1.93 9.76
CA SER A 158 -3.96 -1.05 8.60
C SER A 158 -4.00 0.43 9.00
N VAL A 159 -4.98 0.83 9.79
CA VAL A 159 -5.07 2.21 10.31
C VAL A 159 -3.79 2.61 11.03
N ARG A 160 -3.32 1.80 11.99
CA ARG A 160 -2.08 2.06 12.74
C ARG A 160 -0.83 2.10 11.86
N ALA A 161 -0.77 1.28 10.82
CA ALA A 161 0.36 1.30 9.88
C ALA A 161 0.40 2.63 9.10
N LEU A 162 -0.74 3.12 8.63
CA LEU A 162 -0.87 4.40 7.95
C LEU A 162 -0.58 5.58 8.90
N GLU A 163 -1.08 5.53 10.14
CA GLU A 163 -0.77 6.51 11.19
C GLU A 163 0.73 6.57 11.49
N SER A 164 1.41 5.41 11.54
CA SER A 164 2.87 5.35 11.74
C SER A 164 3.67 5.99 10.61
N ALA A 165 3.09 6.09 9.42
CA ALA A 165 3.65 6.81 8.27
C ALA A 165 3.29 8.31 8.28
N GLY A 166 2.50 8.75 9.28
CA GLY A 166 2.12 10.14 9.50
C GLY A 166 0.83 10.55 8.81
N LEU A 167 0.04 9.61 8.27
CA LEU A 167 -1.30 9.92 7.78
C LEU A 167 -2.26 10.06 8.97
N GLN A 168 -3.24 10.94 8.83
CA GLN A 168 -4.29 11.16 9.84
C GLN A 168 -5.67 10.94 9.21
N THR A 169 -6.59 10.32 9.92
CA THR A 169 -7.97 10.20 9.47
C THR A 169 -8.62 11.58 9.46
N VAL A 170 -9.06 12.03 8.28
CA VAL A 170 -9.73 13.32 8.09
C VAL A 170 -11.24 13.18 8.04
N VAL A 171 -11.75 12.04 7.56
CA VAL A 171 -13.18 11.73 7.54
C VAL A 171 -13.39 10.22 7.49
N ILE A 172 -14.52 9.76 8.00
CA ILE A 172 -14.99 8.37 7.83
C ILE A 172 -16.27 8.43 7.02
N LYS A 173 -16.30 7.73 5.88
CA LYS A 173 -17.44 7.72 4.95
C LYS A 173 -17.55 6.40 4.22
N GLU A 174 -18.68 6.17 3.58
CA GLU A 174 -18.89 5.02 2.70
C GLU A 174 -18.20 5.23 1.35
N LYS A 175 -17.48 4.18 0.90
CA LYS A 175 -16.87 4.06 -0.44
C LYS A 175 -17.01 2.61 -0.93
N TYR A 176 -16.65 2.38 -2.17
CA TYR A 176 -16.53 1.02 -2.73
C TYR A 176 -17.79 0.16 -2.52
N GLY A 177 -18.96 0.72 -2.84
CA GLY A 177 -20.24 0.00 -2.71
C GLY A 177 -20.77 -0.10 -1.28
N GLY A 178 -20.66 0.97 -0.49
CA GLY A 178 -21.23 1.07 0.87
C GLY A 178 -20.28 0.62 1.99
N LYS A 179 -19.02 0.32 1.66
CA LYS A 179 -18.02 -0.06 2.68
C LYS A 179 -17.51 1.17 3.43
N LEU A 180 -17.60 1.16 4.75
CA LEU A 180 -17.10 2.25 5.60
C LEU A 180 -15.56 2.32 5.54
N ARG A 181 -15.02 3.54 5.29
CA ARG A 181 -13.58 3.78 5.16
C ARG A 181 -13.15 5.04 5.92
N CYS A 182 -12.04 4.93 6.65
CA CYS A 182 -11.25 6.09 7.06
C CYS A 182 -10.58 6.64 5.80
N ILE A 183 -10.81 7.90 5.46
CA ILE A 183 -10.02 8.63 4.48
C ILE A 183 -8.88 9.28 5.25
N MET A 184 -7.67 8.95 4.89
CA MET A 184 -6.48 9.38 5.61
C MET A 184 -5.60 10.23 4.71
N LEU A 185 -5.04 11.29 5.29
CA LEU A 185 -4.25 12.31 4.58
C LEU A 185 -2.96 12.61 5.35
N LYS A 186 -1.88 12.79 4.61
CA LYS A 186 -0.66 13.44 5.06
C LYS A 186 -0.26 14.54 4.09
N SER A 187 -0.10 15.76 4.59
CA SER A 187 0.57 16.83 3.85
C SER A 187 2.08 16.67 3.98
N LEU A 188 2.79 16.70 2.87
CA LEU A 188 4.25 16.72 2.83
C LEU A 188 4.72 18.17 2.87
N SER A 189 5.73 18.45 3.71
CA SER A 189 6.37 19.77 3.70
C SER A 189 7.07 19.97 2.36
N SER A 190 6.89 21.13 1.74
CA SER A 190 7.73 21.52 0.60
C SER A 190 9.17 21.64 1.09
N CYS A 191 10.08 20.88 0.50
CA CYS A 191 11.51 21.10 0.68
C CYS A 191 11.95 22.38 -0.01
#